data_b5cc4f61f0f504b9abf8820f2e8038fb
#
_entry.id   b5cc4f61f0f504b9abf8820f2e8038fb
#
_cell.length_a   1.000
_cell.length_b   1.000
_cell.length_c   1.000
_cell.angle_alpha   90.00
_cell.angle_beta   90.00
_cell.angle_gamma   90.00
#
_symmetry.space_group_name_H-M   'P 1'
#
loop_
_entity.id
_entity.type
_entity.pdbx_description
1 polymer ?
#
loop_
_entity_poly.entity_id
_entity_poly.type
_entity_poly.pdbx_seq_one_letter_code
_entity_poly.pdbx_strand_id
1 'polypeptide(L)'
;SSAASDVYKRQIMHIAEEIADEFLTKNELIVYTQDKQKRKKYIYATNRGLFEQGKIYVLMDENSASSSEIVAGALQDYGRGIIVGRRSFGKGLVQREINLGDDTKVRLTVANYYTPSGRSIQKPFDKKTAKYSDDLYKRLKSGELYSKDSIKINKDLEFTAPSGKKVYGGGGIIPDEFVALDTNSVSNWLYYNQDANYFNDFLFKKIYSIHDFFMFHNEAIYLKYFSAGMYRNEFLGVLGIPSNEFNPVFSTTVDNYMKATIAGTLYGSRAFYQVWMPEDEMIKRIFELEKITK
;
A
#
# COMPACT_ATOMS: atom_id res chain seq x y z
N SER A 1 2.67 -10.14 0.52
CA SER A 1 3.06 -9.57 1.84
C SER A 1 3.11 -8.04 1.86
N SER A 2 2.79 -7.33 0.77
CA SER A 2 2.88 -5.87 0.67
C SER A 2 1.86 -5.13 1.56
N ALA A 3 0.60 -5.52 1.55
CA ALA A 3 -0.44 -4.80 2.30
C ALA A 3 -0.36 -5.01 3.83
N ALA A 4 0.05 -6.18 4.29
CA ALA A 4 0.25 -6.43 5.74
C ALA A 4 1.41 -5.59 6.31
N SER A 5 2.37 -5.18 5.47
CA SER A 5 3.46 -4.30 5.84
C SER A 5 2.97 -2.88 6.17
N ASP A 6 1.94 -2.39 5.50
CA ASP A 6 1.52 -0.99 5.57
C ASP A 6 0.77 -0.65 6.88
N VAL A 7 -0.07 -1.54 7.38
CA VAL A 7 -0.90 -1.29 8.56
C VAL A 7 -0.12 -1.36 9.87
N TYR A 8 0.80 -2.30 10.03
CA TYR A 8 1.53 -2.52 11.29
C TYR A 8 2.85 -1.76 11.42
N LYS A 9 3.43 -1.27 10.32
CA LYS A 9 4.80 -0.76 10.28
C LYS A 9 4.96 0.76 10.21
N ARG A 10 3.88 1.51 10.33
CA ARG A 10 3.90 2.99 10.33
C ARG A 10 4.74 3.63 11.44
N GLN A 11 5.20 2.85 12.44
CA GLN A 11 5.84 3.40 13.64
C GLN A 11 7.29 2.96 13.87
N ILE A 12 7.82 1.98 13.13
CA ILE A 12 9.12 1.41 13.45
C ILE A 12 10.07 1.59 12.26
N MET A 13 10.81 2.68 12.26
CA MET A 13 11.77 3.04 11.21
C MET A 13 12.86 1.97 11.01
N HIS A 14 13.36 1.36 12.09
CA HIS A 14 14.40 0.33 12.00
C HIS A 14 13.96 -0.92 11.23
N ILE A 15 12.68 -1.28 11.25
CA ILE A 15 12.19 -2.40 10.45
C ILE A 15 12.22 -2.07 8.95
N ALA A 16 11.94 -0.81 8.59
CA ALA A 16 12.10 -0.37 7.20
C ALA A 16 13.57 -0.41 6.76
N GLU A 17 14.48 -0.06 7.67
CA GLU A 17 15.94 -0.15 7.46
C GLU A 17 16.35 -1.61 7.23
N GLU A 18 15.90 -2.54 8.07
CA GLU A 18 16.17 -3.97 7.93
C GLU A 18 15.57 -4.55 6.64
N ILE A 19 14.33 -4.17 6.28
CA ILE A 19 13.72 -4.62 5.02
C ILE A 19 14.49 -4.08 3.80
N ALA A 20 14.92 -2.83 3.82
CA ALA A 20 15.70 -2.28 2.72
C ALA A 20 17.09 -2.93 2.64
N ASP A 21 17.69 -3.26 3.78
CA ASP A 21 18.98 -3.95 3.89
C ASP A 21 18.98 -5.33 3.22
N GLU A 22 17.83 -6.04 3.21
CA GLU A 22 17.69 -7.33 2.50
C GLU A 22 17.93 -7.23 1.00
N PHE A 23 17.76 -6.05 0.42
CA PHE A 23 17.76 -5.82 -1.02
C PHE A 23 18.92 -4.96 -1.52
N LEU A 24 19.56 -4.19 -0.65
CA LEU A 24 20.60 -3.24 -1.00
C LEU A 24 21.99 -3.80 -0.70
N THR A 25 22.96 -3.40 -1.52
CA THR A 25 24.36 -3.81 -1.35
C THR A 25 24.99 -3.06 -0.18
N LYS A 26 25.91 -3.72 0.49
CA LYS A 26 26.66 -3.14 1.62
C LYS A 26 27.18 -1.73 1.31
N ASN A 27 27.01 -0.83 2.27
CA ASN A 27 27.38 0.59 2.23
C ASN A 27 26.49 1.47 1.34
N GLU A 28 25.46 0.96 0.69
CA GLU A 28 24.45 1.80 0.08
C GLU A 28 23.63 2.52 1.16
N LEU A 29 23.41 3.82 0.98
CA LEU A 29 22.62 4.63 1.90
C LEU A 29 21.15 4.23 1.82
N ILE A 30 20.55 3.79 2.92
CA ILE A 30 19.10 3.48 2.97
C ILE A 30 18.31 4.77 3.14
N VAL A 31 18.68 5.55 4.17
CA VAL A 31 17.95 6.78 4.54
C VAL A 31 18.86 7.64 5.43
N TYR A 32 18.66 8.95 5.41
CA TYR A 32 19.18 9.78 6.48
C TYR A 32 18.10 10.64 7.09
N THR A 33 18.27 10.98 8.37
CA THR A 33 17.39 11.90 9.10
C THR A 33 18.09 13.20 9.39
N GLN A 34 17.35 14.31 9.44
CA GLN A 34 17.86 15.61 9.82
C GLN A 34 16.92 16.27 10.85
N ASP A 35 17.48 16.65 12.00
CA ASP A 35 16.75 17.33 13.06
C ASP A 35 16.69 18.86 12.86
N LYS A 36 16.05 19.58 13.79
CA LYS A 36 15.93 21.04 13.75
C LYS A 36 17.28 21.77 13.83
N GLN A 37 18.30 21.15 14.45
CA GLN A 37 19.66 21.67 14.54
C GLN A 37 20.49 21.31 13.30
N LYS A 38 19.88 20.76 12.26
CA LYS A 38 20.52 20.30 11.01
C LYS A 38 21.52 19.16 11.20
N ARG A 39 21.50 18.46 12.34
CA ARG A 39 22.33 17.26 12.57
C ARG A 39 21.74 16.12 11.76
N LYS A 40 22.61 15.44 11.02
CA LYS A 40 22.24 14.32 10.16
C LYS A 40 22.65 13.00 10.79
N LYS A 41 21.78 11.99 10.68
CA LYS A 41 22.08 10.60 11.00
C LYS A 41 21.85 9.77 9.75
N TYR A 42 22.89 9.09 9.29
CA TYR A 42 22.87 8.24 8.09
C TYR A 42 22.73 6.78 8.49
N ILE A 43 21.99 6.01 7.69
CA ILE A 43 21.77 4.58 7.86
C ILE A 43 22.09 3.90 6.56
N TYR A 44 23.00 2.94 6.61
CA TYR A 44 23.54 2.25 5.44
C TYR A 44 23.18 0.77 5.47
N ALA A 45 23.08 0.17 4.29
CA ALA A 45 22.96 -1.26 4.13
C ALA A 45 24.21 -2.00 4.64
N THR A 46 23.98 -3.18 5.16
CA THR A 46 25.01 -4.09 5.68
C THR A 46 25.31 -5.22 4.68
N ASN A 47 25.98 -6.28 5.12
CA ASN A 47 26.18 -7.49 4.34
C ASN A 47 25.25 -8.64 4.78
N ARG A 48 24.13 -8.32 5.40
CA ARG A 48 23.18 -9.33 5.92
C ARG A 48 22.08 -9.68 4.93
N GLY A 49 21.87 -8.84 3.90
CA GLY A 49 20.85 -9.03 2.90
C GLY A 49 21.01 -10.36 2.15
N LEU A 50 19.90 -11.03 1.93
CA LEU A 50 19.86 -12.32 1.25
C LEU A 50 19.35 -12.21 -0.21
N PHE A 51 18.82 -11.04 -0.59
CA PHE A 51 18.22 -10.84 -1.91
C PHE A 51 18.74 -9.56 -2.58
N GLU A 52 20.06 -9.39 -2.64
CA GLU A 52 20.72 -8.27 -3.32
C GLU A 52 20.61 -8.35 -4.85
N GLN A 53 20.31 -9.52 -5.40
CA GLN A 53 20.18 -9.79 -6.83
C GLN A 53 18.78 -10.26 -7.20
N GLY A 54 18.42 -10.14 -8.48
CA GLY A 54 17.10 -10.53 -8.98
C GLY A 54 16.14 -9.36 -9.13
N LYS A 55 15.01 -9.56 -9.78
CA LYS A 55 14.01 -8.52 -10.02
C LYS A 55 13.15 -8.28 -8.79
N ILE A 56 12.87 -7.02 -8.50
CA ILE A 56 11.99 -6.60 -7.42
C ILE A 56 10.95 -5.63 -7.98
N TYR A 57 9.71 -5.88 -7.62
CA TYR A 57 8.58 -4.97 -7.81
C TYR A 57 8.03 -4.55 -6.45
N VAL A 58 7.89 -3.25 -6.24
CA VAL A 58 7.36 -2.67 -5.01
C VAL A 58 6.00 -2.07 -5.31
N LEU A 59 4.96 -2.68 -4.75
CA LEU A 59 3.59 -2.19 -4.91
C LEU A 59 3.31 -1.06 -3.94
N MET A 60 2.84 0.07 -4.47
CA MET A 60 2.49 1.26 -3.68
C MET A 60 1.19 1.89 -4.16
N ASP A 61 0.49 2.49 -3.21
CA ASP A 61 -0.69 3.30 -3.49
C ASP A 61 -0.68 4.60 -2.67
N GLU A 62 -1.76 5.38 -2.77
CA GLU A 62 -1.97 6.65 -2.07
C GLU A 62 -2.01 6.55 -0.55
N ASN A 63 -2.16 5.34 0.00
CA ASN A 63 -2.17 5.04 1.44
C ASN A 63 -0.80 4.59 1.94
N SER A 64 0.09 4.19 1.05
CA SER A 64 1.46 3.79 1.38
C SER A 64 2.23 4.97 1.96
N ALA A 65 2.68 4.86 3.20
CA ALA A 65 3.21 5.99 3.96
C ALA A 65 4.41 5.64 4.85
N SER A 66 5.22 6.65 5.20
CA SER A 66 6.24 6.57 6.25
C SER A 66 7.29 5.47 5.97
N SER A 67 7.34 4.42 6.80
CA SER A 67 8.30 3.31 6.67
C SER A 67 8.26 2.62 5.30
N SER A 68 7.08 2.46 4.72
CA SER A 68 6.92 1.90 3.36
C SER A 68 7.57 2.81 2.32
N GLU A 69 7.53 4.13 2.52
CA GLU A 69 8.15 5.10 1.63
C GLU A 69 9.68 5.15 1.78
N ILE A 70 10.22 4.79 2.97
CA ILE A 70 11.67 4.63 3.15
C ILE A 70 12.18 3.46 2.30
N VAL A 71 11.54 2.30 2.39
CA VAL A 71 11.91 1.12 1.60
C VAL A 71 11.81 1.40 0.10
N ALA A 72 10.65 1.88 -0.34
CA ALA A 72 10.42 2.16 -1.76
C ALA A 72 11.34 3.24 -2.31
N GLY A 73 11.57 4.31 -1.54
CA GLY A 73 12.46 5.40 -1.94
C GLY A 73 13.91 4.96 -2.07
N ALA A 74 14.39 4.14 -1.14
CA ALA A 74 15.74 3.58 -1.21
C ALA A 74 15.90 2.67 -2.43
N LEU A 75 14.97 1.72 -2.64
CA LEU A 75 15.03 0.81 -3.78
C LEU A 75 14.87 1.52 -5.13
N GLN A 76 14.01 2.54 -5.19
CA GLN A 76 13.84 3.36 -6.41
C GLN A 76 15.09 4.15 -6.74
N ASP A 77 15.69 4.80 -5.76
CA ASP A 77 16.84 5.69 -5.97
C ASP A 77 18.08 4.91 -6.47
N TYR A 78 18.27 3.66 -6.04
CA TYR A 78 19.31 2.79 -6.60
C TYR A 78 18.89 2.05 -7.88
N GLY A 79 17.64 2.16 -8.31
CA GLY A 79 17.13 1.36 -9.43
C GLY A 79 17.06 -0.14 -9.11
N ARG A 80 17.10 -0.48 -7.82
CA ARG A 80 17.08 -1.86 -7.35
C ARG A 80 15.69 -2.48 -7.45
N GLY A 81 14.64 -1.66 -7.35
CA GLY A 81 13.25 -2.08 -7.46
C GLY A 81 12.43 -1.16 -8.37
N ILE A 82 11.47 -1.73 -9.07
CA ILE A 82 10.50 -1.02 -9.90
C ILE A 82 9.28 -0.73 -9.03
N ILE A 83 8.93 0.55 -8.86
CA ILE A 83 7.75 0.96 -8.11
C ILE A 83 6.52 0.90 -9.02
N VAL A 84 5.54 0.09 -8.65
CA VAL A 84 4.31 -0.15 -9.43
C VAL A 84 3.10 0.34 -8.64
N GLY A 85 2.22 1.10 -9.27
CA GLY A 85 0.98 1.56 -8.67
C GLY A 85 0.75 3.06 -8.76
N ARG A 86 0.46 3.72 -7.63
CA ARG A 86 0.14 5.15 -7.56
C ARG A 86 1.09 5.89 -6.61
N ARG A 87 1.13 7.20 -6.75
CA ARG A 87 1.96 8.06 -5.89
C ARG A 87 1.61 7.86 -4.42
N SER A 88 2.61 7.65 -3.59
CA SER A 88 2.45 7.40 -2.15
C SER A 88 1.92 8.61 -1.38
N PHE A 89 1.72 8.45 -0.08
CA PHE A 89 1.12 9.45 0.80
C PHE A 89 1.97 10.71 1.00
N GLY A 90 3.29 10.57 1.08
CA GLY A 90 4.19 11.69 1.34
C GLY A 90 4.34 12.06 2.83
N LYS A 91 4.65 11.07 3.69
CA LYS A 91 4.95 11.30 5.11
C LYS A 91 6.44 11.10 5.39
N GLY A 92 7.22 12.18 5.26
CA GLY A 92 8.67 12.22 5.47
C GLY A 92 9.12 12.68 6.86
N LEU A 93 8.30 12.46 7.89
CA LEU A 93 8.54 12.92 9.26
C LEU A 93 8.90 11.76 10.19
N VAL A 94 9.89 11.98 11.05
CA VAL A 94 10.23 11.10 12.17
C VAL A 94 9.54 11.59 13.43
N GLN A 95 8.71 10.75 14.04
CA GLN A 95 7.99 11.05 15.26
C GLN A 95 8.49 10.17 16.41
N ARG A 96 8.54 10.73 17.61
CA ARG A 96 8.81 10.01 18.85
C ARG A 96 7.63 10.11 19.80
N GLU A 97 7.34 9.01 20.45
CA GLU A 97 6.44 8.99 21.60
C GLU A 97 7.25 9.21 22.87
N ILE A 98 6.78 10.12 23.71
CA ILE A 98 7.33 10.46 25.02
C ILE A 98 6.27 10.11 26.05
N ASN A 99 6.61 9.22 26.96
CA ASN A 99 5.74 8.83 28.05
C ASN A 99 5.75 9.93 29.13
N LEU A 100 4.60 10.39 29.59
CA LEU A 100 4.46 11.45 30.59
C LEU A 100 4.30 10.91 32.03
N GLY A 101 4.25 9.58 32.22
CA GLY A 101 4.30 8.95 33.55
C GLY A 101 2.93 8.58 34.15
N ASP A 102 1.83 8.90 33.49
CA ASP A 102 0.44 8.62 33.90
C ASP A 102 -0.34 7.85 32.85
N ASP A 103 0.31 6.94 32.15
CA ASP A 103 -0.18 6.24 30.95
C ASP A 103 -0.49 7.15 29.76
N THR A 104 -0.30 8.46 29.88
CA THR A 104 -0.40 9.39 28.76
C THR A 104 0.91 9.48 27.98
N LYS A 105 0.79 9.70 26.67
CA LYS A 105 1.92 9.82 25.75
C LYS A 105 1.77 11.04 24.86
N VAL A 106 2.87 11.72 24.62
CA VAL A 106 2.98 12.79 23.62
C VAL A 106 3.77 12.28 22.41
N ARG A 107 3.22 12.49 21.21
CA ARG A 107 3.90 12.19 19.96
C ARG A 107 4.38 13.47 19.31
N LEU A 108 5.71 13.63 19.23
CA LEU A 108 6.36 14.82 18.68
C LEU A 108 7.14 14.49 17.41
N THR A 109 7.08 15.39 16.42
CA THR A 109 7.97 15.36 15.25
C THR A 109 9.36 15.86 15.67
N VAL A 110 10.38 15.03 15.49
CA VAL A 110 11.76 15.30 15.93
C VAL A 110 12.72 15.50 14.78
N ALA A 111 12.43 14.98 13.57
CA ALA A 111 13.27 15.09 12.40
C ALA A 111 12.47 14.90 11.11
N ASN A 112 13.08 15.28 9.98
CA ASN A 112 12.68 14.86 8.66
C ASN A 112 13.58 13.72 8.18
N TYR A 113 13.08 12.84 7.31
CA TYR A 113 13.93 11.87 6.63
C TYR A 113 14.02 12.16 5.13
N TYR A 114 15.11 11.67 4.55
CA TYR A 114 15.49 11.87 3.17
C TYR A 114 15.96 10.57 2.57
N THR A 115 15.62 10.33 1.31
CA THR A 115 16.06 9.16 0.56
C THR A 115 17.53 9.27 0.13
N PRO A 116 18.15 8.23 -0.45
CA PRO A 116 19.53 8.28 -0.93
C PRO A 116 19.84 9.42 -1.90
N SER A 117 18.90 9.82 -2.74
CA SER A 117 19.05 10.97 -3.64
C SER A 117 19.10 12.34 -2.92
N GLY A 118 18.80 12.36 -1.62
CA GLY A 118 18.69 13.60 -0.83
C GLY A 118 17.33 14.27 -0.90
N ARG A 119 16.35 13.72 -1.62
CA ARG A 119 15.00 14.28 -1.67
C ARG A 119 14.23 14.03 -0.37
N SER A 120 13.48 15.03 0.08
CA SER A 120 12.42 14.84 1.06
C SER A 120 11.13 14.49 0.35
N ILE A 121 10.49 13.40 0.78
CA ILE A 121 9.19 13.00 0.23
C ILE A 121 8.02 13.66 0.95
N GLN A 122 8.31 14.45 2.01
CA GLN A 122 7.28 15.09 2.81
C GLN A 122 6.43 16.05 1.96
N LYS A 123 5.13 15.77 1.89
CA LYS A 123 4.20 16.69 1.26
C LYS A 123 4.06 17.99 2.06
N PRO A 124 3.79 19.13 1.40
CA PRO A 124 3.59 20.40 2.08
C PRO A 124 2.47 20.29 3.14
N PHE A 125 2.74 20.84 4.31
CA PHE A 125 1.75 20.92 5.38
C PHE A 125 1.14 22.33 5.39
N ASP A 126 -0.11 22.45 4.98
CA ASP A 126 -0.85 23.71 5.11
C ASP A 126 -1.41 23.84 6.53
N LYS A 127 -0.82 24.76 7.28
CA LYS A 127 -1.26 25.07 8.66
C LYS A 127 -2.70 25.59 8.75
N LYS A 128 -3.25 26.13 7.65
CA LYS A 128 -4.60 26.70 7.63
C LYS A 128 -5.70 25.65 7.47
N THR A 129 -5.41 24.58 6.76
CA THR A 129 -6.40 23.53 6.46
C THR A 129 -6.24 22.27 7.31
N ALA A 130 -5.09 22.07 7.97
CA ALA A 130 -4.76 21.05 8.99
C ALA A 130 -5.28 19.60 8.77
N LYS A 131 -5.91 19.29 7.63
CA LYS A 131 -6.52 17.98 7.36
C LYS A 131 -5.73 17.23 6.29
N TYR A 132 -5.05 16.16 6.68
CA TYR A 132 -4.43 15.22 5.74
C TYR A 132 -5.45 14.52 4.82
N SER A 133 -6.70 14.41 5.25
CA SER A 133 -7.81 13.85 4.45
C SER A 133 -8.11 14.66 3.18
N ASP A 134 -7.89 15.98 3.20
CA ASP A 134 -8.17 16.85 2.06
C ASP A 134 -7.22 16.60 0.88
N ASP A 135 -6.02 16.08 1.13
CA ASP A 135 -5.06 15.79 0.08
C ASP A 135 -5.54 14.64 -0.82
N LEU A 136 -6.00 13.55 -0.25
CA LEU A 136 -6.52 12.42 -1.01
C LEU A 136 -7.74 12.82 -1.86
N TYR A 137 -8.66 13.60 -1.28
CA TYR A 137 -9.81 14.13 -2.00
C TYR A 137 -9.39 15.05 -3.17
N LYS A 138 -8.39 15.93 -2.95
CA LYS A 138 -7.85 16.79 -4.02
C LYS A 138 -7.21 15.96 -5.14
N ARG A 139 -6.46 14.91 -4.80
CA ARG A 139 -5.83 13.99 -5.76
C ARG A 139 -6.88 13.22 -6.57
N LEU A 140 -7.94 12.75 -5.92
CA LEU A 140 -9.08 12.11 -6.58
C LEU A 140 -9.75 13.08 -7.57
N LYS A 141 -10.09 14.29 -7.11
CA LYS A 141 -10.77 15.31 -7.91
C LYS A 141 -9.91 15.84 -9.09
N SER A 142 -8.59 15.87 -8.92
CA SER A 142 -7.67 16.28 -10.00
C SER A 142 -7.43 15.21 -11.06
N GLY A 143 -7.94 13.99 -10.87
CA GLY A 143 -7.71 12.86 -11.77
C GLY A 143 -6.38 12.13 -11.55
N GLU A 144 -5.61 12.51 -10.52
CA GLU A 144 -4.28 11.94 -10.26
C GLU A 144 -4.31 10.43 -10.01
N LEU A 145 -5.39 9.91 -9.42
CA LEU A 145 -5.53 8.48 -9.15
C LEU A 145 -5.88 7.67 -10.42
N TYR A 146 -6.28 8.34 -11.50
CA TYR A 146 -6.73 7.72 -12.74
C TYR A 146 -5.77 7.92 -13.91
N SER A 147 -4.89 8.93 -13.85
CA SER A 147 -3.99 9.27 -14.93
C SER A 147 -2.61 9.71 -14.43
N LYS A 148 -1.58 9.11 -15.02
CA LYS A 148 -0.18 9.48 -14.76
C LYS A 148 0.09 10.97 -15.06
N ASP A 149 -0.52 11.50 -16.12
CA ASP A 149 -0.31 12.88 -16.56
C ASP A 149 -0.92 13.91 -15.60
N SER A 150 -1.83 13.48 -14.73
CA SER A 150 -2.42 14.33 -13.71
C SER A 150 -1.58 14.45 -12.44
N ILE A 151 -0.47 13.72 -12.34
CA ILE A 151 0.46 13.83 -11.20
C ILE A 151 1.18 15.17 -11.26
N LYS A 152 0.94 16.02 -10.26
CA LYS A 152 1.61 17.30 -10.15
C LYS A 152 3.04 17.12 -9.66
N ILE A 153 4.00 17.41 -10.52
CA ILE A 153 5.44 17.34 -10.23
C ILE A 153 5.97 18.75 -9.99
N ASN A 154 6.65 18.95 -8.86
CA ASN A 154 7.41 20.18 -8.63
C ASN A 154 8.83 20.02 -9.21
N LYS A 155 9.09 20.66 -10.34
CA LYS A 155 10.39 20.61 -11.02
C LYS A 155 11.52 21.25 -10.21
N ASP A 156 11.23 22.17 -9.30
CA ASP A 156 12.23 22.77 -8.41
C ASP A 156 12.77 21.77 -7.36
N LEU A 157 12.07 20.65 -7.19
CA LEU A 157 12.45 19.56 -6.31
C LEU A 157 12.88 18.31 -7.10
N GLU A 158 13.51 18.51 -8.26
CA GLU A 158 14.14 17.43 -9.03
C GLU A 158 15.51 17.08 -8.43
N PHE A 159 15.75 15.79 -8.28
CA PHE A 159 17.00 15.20 -7.78
C PHE A 159 17.49 14.14 -8.74
N THR A 160 18.80 13.97 -8.82
CA THR A 160 19.40 12.83 -9.53
C THR A 160 19.71 11.75 -8.52
N ALA A 161 19.09 10.60 -8.68
CA ALA A 161 19.29 9.42 -7.85
C ALA A 161 20.67 8.76 -8.10
N PRO A 162 21.20 7.94 -7.20
CA PRO A 162 22.44 7.18 -7.41
C PRO A 162 22.41 6.33 -8.69
N SER A 163 21.25 5.84 -9.11
CA SER A 163 21.05 5.13 -10.38
C SER A 163 21.14 6.02 -11.63
N GLY A 164 21.28 7.34 -11.47
CA GLY A 164 21.21 8.32 -12.57
C GLY A 164 19.78 8.75 -12.95
N LYS A 165 18.76 8.14 -12.36
CA LYS A 165 17.35 8.46 -12.63
C LYS A 165 16.96 9.80 -12.02
N LYS A 166 16.10 10.56 -12.72
CA LYS A 166 15.46 11.74 -12.18
C LYS A 166 14.30 11.34 -11.26
N VAL A 167 14.30 11.87 -10.07
CA VAL A 167 13.29 11.64 -9.03
C VAL A 167 12.87 12.97 -8.41
N TYR A 168 11.68 13.02 -7.82
CA TYR A 168 11.09 14.25 -7.33
C TYR A 168 10.75 14.18 -5.86
N GLY A 169 10.95 15.29 -5.14
CA GLY A 169 10.60 15.45 -3.74
C GLY A 169 9.28 16.18 -3.53
N GLY A 170 8.92 16.36 -2.26
CA GLY A 170 7.82 17.24 -1.83
C GLY A 170 6.40 16.67 -1.95
N GLY A 171 6.23 15.38 -2.21
CA GLY A 171 4.89 14.85 -2.41
C GLY A 171 4.75 13.33 -2.45
N GLY A 172 5.59 12.59 -1.75
CA GLY A 172 5.61 11.12 -1.78
C GLY A 172 6.50 10.55 -2.89
N ILE A 173 6.45 9.24 -3.05
CA ILE A 173 7.16 8.49 -4.08
C ILE A 173 6.25 8.38 -5.31
N ILE A 174 6.73 8.83 -6.45
CA ILE A 174 6.05 8.69 -7.74
C ILE A 174 6.40 7.31 -8.31
N PRO A 175 5.43 6.50 -8.74
CA PRO A 175 5.71 5.17 -9.27
C PRO A 175 6.45 5.23 -10.60
N ASP A 176 7.22 4.18 -10.89
CA ASP A 176 7.86 3.98 -12.19
C ASP A 176 6.84 3.51 -13.22
N GLU A 177 6.01 2.55 -12.80
CA GLU A 177 4.90 2.01 -13.54
C GLU A 177 3.59 2.42 -12.88
N PHE A 178 2.87 3.32 -13.53
CA PHE A 178 1.59 3.80 -13.03
C PHE A 178 0.48 2.78 -13.30
N VAL A 179 -0.28 2.48 -12.27
CA VAL A 179 -1.52 1.67 -12.36
C VAL A 179 -2.66 2.52 -11.83
N ALA A 180 -3.63 2.80 -12.69
CA ALA A 180 -4.79 3.60 -12.33
C ALA A 180 -5.60 2.95 -11.20
N LEU A 181 -6.27 3.79 -10.40
CA LEU A 181 -7.28 3.30 -9.47
C LEU A 181 -8.41 2.64 -10.27
N ASP A 182 -8.63 1.36 -10.02
CA ASP A 182 -9.77 0.67 -10.60
C ASP A 182 -11.05 1.06 -9.87
N THR A 183 -11.84 1.93 -10.51
CA THR A 183 -13.15 2.35 -9.99
C THR A 183 -14.23 1.30 -10.08
N ASN A 184 -14.00 0.26 -10.89
CA ASN A 184 -14.92 -0.86 -11.06
C ASN A 184 -14.61 -2.01 -10.09
N SER A 185 -13.52 -1.92 -9.30
CA SER A 185 -13.24 -2.93 -8.29
C SER A 185 -14.19 -2.79 -7.11
N VAL A 186 -14.68 -3.93 -6.64
CA VAL A 186 -15.56 -4.01 -5.47
C VAL A 186 -14.92 -3.43 -4.22
N SER A 187 -13.62 -3.64 -4.03
CA SER A 187 -12.90 -3.10 -2.90
C SER A 187 -12.92 -1.58 -2.87
N ASN A 188 -12.74 -0.94 -4.04
CA ASN A 188 -12.81 0.51 -4.17
C ASN A 188 -14.24 1.02 -4.02
N TRP A 189 -15.21 0.33 -4.62
CA TRP A 189 -16.61 0.67 -4.47
C TRP A 189 -17.05 0.62 -2.99
N LEU A 190 -16.71 -0.43 -2.26
CA LEU A 190 -17.00 -0.55 -0.83
C LEU A 190 -16.28 0.52 0.00
N TYR A 191 -15.03 0.84 -0.34
CA TYR A 191 -14.24 1.86 0.38
C TYR A 191 -14.82 3.27 0.21
N TYR A 192 -15.18 3.66 -1.03
CA TYR A 192 -15.63 5.01 -1.33
C TYR A 192 -17.11 5.26 -1.01
N ASN A 193 -17.95 4.23 -1.04
CA ASN A 193 -19.38 4.36 -0.75
C ASN A 193 -19.75 4.10 0.72
N GLN A 194 -18.75 3.95 1.60
CA GLN A 194 -18.94 3.67 3.04
C GLN A 194 -19.72 2.37 3.35
N ASP A 195 -19.87 1.49 2.38
CA ASP A 195 -20.61 0.22 2.51
C ASP A 195 -19.75 -0.90 3.11
N ALA A 196 -18.50 -0.63 3.45
CA ALA A 196 -17.58 -1.60 4.05
C ALA A 196 -18.11 -2.21 5.36
N ASN A 197 -18.84 -1.44 6.15
CA ASN A 197 -19.44 -1.93 7.39
C ASN A 197 -20.55 -2.95 7.09
N TYR A 198 -21.45 -2.66 6.15
CA TYR A 198 -22.52 -3.60 5.73
C TYR A 198 -21.94 -4.88 5.15
N PHE A 199 -20.88 -4.78 4.37
CA PHE A 199 -20.17 -5.93 3.82
C PHE A 199 -19.57 -6.79 4.93
N ASN A 200 -18.87 -6.19 5.87
CA ASN A 200 -18.25 -6.90 6.99
C ASN A 200 -19.28 -7.55 7.90
N ASP A 201 -20.37 -6.87 8.23
CA ASP A 201 -21.47 -7.42 9.04
C ASP A 201 -22.15 -8.59 8.33
N PHE A 202 -22.40 -8.46 7.04
CA PHE A 202 -22.95 -9.53 6.22
C PHE A 202 -22.05 -10.77 6.24
N LEU A 203 -20.76 -10.59 5.94
CA LEU A 203 -19.80 -11.68 5.93
C LEU A 203 -19.62 -12.32 7.30
N PHE A 204 -19.57 -11.52 8.36
CA PHE A 204 -19.47 -12.05 9.72
C PHE A 204 -20.62 -13.00 10.05
N LYS A 205 -21.86 -12.60 9.73
CA LYS A 205 -23.03 -13.45 9.91
C LYS A 205 -22.94 -14.74 9.07
N LYS A 206 -22.44 -14.64 7.84
CA LYS A 206 -22.26 -15.82 6.98
C LYS A 206 -21.15 -16.73 7.48
N ILE A 207 -20.00 -16.21 7.87
CA ILE A 207 -18.89 -16.98 8.46
C ILE A 207 -19.38 -17.73 9.70
N TYR A 208 -20.13 -17.07 10.57
CA TYR A 208 -20.69 -17.72 11.75
C TYR A 208 -21.59 -18.90 11.39
N SER A 209 -22.44 -18.76 10.38
CA SER A 209 -23.35 -19.83 9.94
C SER A 209 -22.67 -21.00 9.21
N ILE A 210 -21.48 -20.80 8.67
CA ILE A 210 -20.69 -21.81 7.93
C ILE A 210 -19.43 -22.26 8.67
N HIS A 211 -19.14 -21.65 9.82
CA HIS A 211 -17.92 -21.88 10.60
C HIS A 211 -17.72 -23.38 10.89
N ASP A 212 -18.75 -24.06 11.36
CA ASP A 212 -18.67 -25.47 11.68
C ASP A 212 -18.37 -26.35 10.46
N PHE A 213 -18.89 -25.97 9.29
CA PHE A 213 -18.58 -26.66 8.05
C PHE A 213 -17.09 -26.55 7.69
N PHE A 214 -16.48 -25.36 7.89
CA PHE A 214 -15.08 -25.13 7.52
C PHE A 214 -14.08 -25.52 8.63
N MET A 215 -14.50 -25.63 9.88
CA MET A 215 -13.64 -26.18 10.93
C MET A 215 -13.25 -27.63 10.64
N PHE A 216 -14.07 -28.38 9.89
CA PHE A 216 -13.78 -29.76 9.46
C PHE A 216 -13.01 -29.83 8.12
N HIS A 217 -12.83 -28.69 7.42
CA HIS A 217 -12.17 -28.65 6.11
C HIS A 217 -10.95 -27.73 6.20
N ASN A 218 -9.83 -28.20 5.64
CA ASN A 218 -8.61 -27.40 5.62
C ASN A 218 -8.68 -26.29 4.56
N GLU A 219 -7.75 -25.33 4.66
CA GLU A 219 -7.59 -24.20 3.74
C GLU A 219 -7.60 -24.62 2.27
N ALA A 220 -6.91 -25.70 1.90
CA ALA A 220 -6.80 -26.16 0.52
C ALA A 220 -8.16 -26.59 -0.06
N ILE A 221 -8.99 -27.26 0.74
CA ILE A 221 -10.35 -27.66 0.36
C ILE A 221 -11.21 -26.40 0.16
N TYR A 222 -11.15 -25.45 1.08
CA TYR A 222 -11.84 -24.18 0.96
C TYR A 222 -11.46 -23.43 -0.33
N LEU A 223 -10.16 -23.19 -0.55
CA LEU A 223 -9.66 -22.46 -1.70
C LEU A 223 -10.11 -23.10 -3.03
N LYS A 224 -10.15 -24.44 -3.07
CA LYS A 224 -10.49 -25.19 -4.28
C LYS A 224 -12.00 -25.23 -4.56
N TYR A 225 -12.84 -25.42 -3.56
CA TYR A 225 -14.24 -25.79 -3.77
C TYR A 225 -15.25 -24.71 -3.33
N PHE A 226 -14.88 -23.80 -2.44
CA PHE A 226 -15.82 -22.79 -1.98
C PHE A 226 -16.08 -21.72 -3.06
N SER A 227 -17.37 -21.45 -3.31
CA SER A 227 -17.83 -20.36 -4.17
C SER A 227 -18.72 -19.42 -3.37
N ALA A 228 -18.36 -18.13 -3.35
CA ALA A 228 -19.15 -17.10 -2.67
C ALA A 228 -20.34 -16.60 -3.49
N GLY A 229 -20.44 -16.99 -4.77
CA GLY A 229 -21.52 -16.56 -5.68
C GLY A 229 -22.92 -16.89 -5.18
N MET A 230 -23.06 -17.93 -4.34
CA MET A 230 -24.31 -18.27 -3.66
C MET A 230 -24.82 -17.18 -2.71
N TYR A 231 -23.95 -16.31 -2.19
CA TYR A 231 -24.32 -15.23 -1.28
C TYR A 231 -24.48 -13.87 -1.97
N ARG A 232 -24.09 -13.75 -3.23
CA ARG A 232 -24.10 -12.48 -3.96
C ARG A 232 -25.47 -11.79 -3.98
N ASN A 233 -26.52 -12.51 -4.37
CA ASN A 233 -27.86 -11.92 -4.46
C ASN A 233 -28.37 -11.46 -3.10
N GLU A 234 -28.06 -12.19 -2.04
CA GLU A 234 -28.45 -11.81 -0.68
C GLU A 234 -27.70 -10.55 -0.23
N PHE A 235 -26.39 -10.46 -0.55
CA PHE A 235 -25.61 -9.29 -0.26
C PHE A 235 -26.09 -8.05 -1.04
N LEU A 236 -26.42 -8.21 -2.32
CA LEU A 236 -27.01 -7.13 -3.12
C LEU A 236 -28.35 -6.65 -2.56
N GLY A 237 -29.15 -7.59 -2.03
CA GLY A 237 -30.39 -7.25 -1.33
C GLY A 237 -30.17 -6.42 -0.08
N VAL A 238 -29.10 -6.67 0.69
CA VAL A 238 -28.71 -5.84 1.86
C VAL A 238 -28.36 -4.41 1.44
N LEU A 239 -27.76 -4.25 0.26
CA LEU A 239 -27.40 -2.95 -0.29
C LEU A 239 -28.55 -2.26 -1.04
N GLY A 240 -29.70 -2.92 -1.21
CA GLY A 240 -30.82 -2.41 -2.00
C GLY A 240 -30.53 -2.33 -3.51
N ILE A 241 -29.57 -3.10 -4.02
CA ILE A 241 -29.19 -3.13 -5.43
C ILE A 241 -29.93 -4.25 -6.14
N PRO A 242 -30.77 -3.93 -7.16
CA PRO A 242 -31.42 -4.95 -7.96
C PRO A 242 -30.40 -5.82 -8.72
N SER A 243 -30.56 -7.14 -8.70
CA SER A 243 -29.64 -8.08 -9.33
C SER A 243 -29.50 -7.90 -10.85
N ASN A 244 -30.53 -7.38 -11.52
CA ASN A 244 -30.51 -7.08 -12.94
C ASN A 244 -29.74 -5.82 -13.33
N GLU A 245 -29.44 -4.95 -12.36
CA GLU A 245 -28.59 -3.75 -12.56
C GLU A 245 -27.11 -4.05 -12.35
N PHE A 246 -26.80 -5.27 -11.95
CA PHE A 246 -25.46 -5.66 -11.57
C PHE A 246 -24.68 -6.20 -12.77
N ASN A 247 -23.61 -5.50 -13.15
CA ASN A 247 -22.76 -5.91 -14.28
C ASN A 247 -22.14 -7.30 -14.03
N PRO A 248 -22.19 -8.25 -14.98
CA PRO A 248 -21.59 -9.59 -14.82
C PRO A 248 -20.10 -9.58 -14.46
N VAL A 249 -19.30 -8.65 -15.00
CA VAL A 249 -17.87 -8.49 -14.67
C VAL A 249 -17.69 -8.13 -13.20
N PHE A 250 -18.53 -7.21 -12.72
CA PHE A 250 -18.54 -6.81 -11.31
C PHE A 250 -18.98 -7.96 -10.40
N SER A 251 -19.87 -8.82 -10.87
CA SER A 251 -20.34 -10.00 -10.11
C SER A 251 -19.21 -10.94 -9.75
N THR A 252 -18.32 -11.26 -10.69
CA THR A 252 -17.16 -12.14 -10.44
C THR A 252 -16.22 -11.52 -9.43
N THR A 253 -15.96 -10.22 -9.52
CA THR A 253 -15.08 -9.51 -8.59
C THR A 253 -15.68 -9.47 -7.17
N VAL A 254 -17.00 -9.28 -7.02
CA VAL A 254 -17.70 -9.38 -5.70
C VAL A 254 -17.53 -10.77 -5.11
N ASP A 255 -17.77 -11.81 -5.89
CA ASP A 255 -17.66 -13.20 -5.41
C ASP A 255 -16.22 -13.51 -4.96
N ASN A 256 -15.22 -13.11 -5.74
CA ASN A 256 -13.82 -13.31 -5.40
C ASN A 256 -13.42 -12.50 -4.16
N TYR A 257 -13.92 -11.28 -4.01
CA TYR A 257 -13.66 -10.48 -2.81
C TYR A 257 -14.31 -11.08 -1.55
N MET A 258 -15.55 -11.55 -1.64
CA MET A 258 -16.20 -12.30 -0.56
C MET A 258 -15.40 -13.55 -0.20
N LYS A 259 -15.04 -14.35 -1.18
CA LYS A 259 -14.22 -15.55 -0.99
C LYS A 259 -12.88 -15.21 -0.32
N ALA A 260 -12.19 -14.17 -0.78
CA ALA A 260 -10.92 -13.74 -0.21
C ALA A 260 -11.09 -13.28 1.25
N THR A 261 -12.12 -12.47 1.54
CA THR A 261 -12.37 -11.96 2.89
C THR A 261 -12.70 -13.08 3.87
N ILE A 262 -13.54 -14.03 3.46
CA ILE A 262 -13.84 -15.23 4.27
C ILE A 262 -12.56 -16.06 4.49
N ALA A 263 -11.77 -16.29 3.42
CA ALA A 263 -10.48 -16.98 3.55
C ALA A 263 -9.54 -16.29 4.53
N GLY A 264 -9.45 -14.97 4.44
CA GLY A 264 -8.62 -14.17 5.34
C GLY A 264 -9.04 -14.26 6.80
N THR A 265 -10.34 -14.31 7.04
CA THR A 265 -10.91 -14.43 8.40
C THR A 265 -10.69 -15.82 8.99
N LEU A 266 -10.87 -16.89 8.22
CA LEU A 266 -10.76 -18.27 8.68
C LEU A 266 -9.31 -18.77 8.75
N TYR A 267 -8.46 -18.41 7.77
CA TYR A 267 -7.14 -19.00 7.58
C TYR A 267 -6.00 -17.97 7.57
N GLY A 268 -6.31 -16.69 7.79
CA GLY A 268 -5.32 -15.60 7.85
C GLY A 268 -5.03 -14.92 6.52
N SER A 269 -4.22 -13.86 6.59
CA SER A 269 -3.95 -12.95 5.46
C SER A 269 -3.35 -13.66 4.23
N ARG A 270 -2.59 -14.74 4.41
CA ARG A 270 -2.04 -15.53 3.30
C ARG A 270 -3.17 -16.06 2.41
N ALA A 271 -4.20 -16.65 3.01
CA ALA A 271 -5.33 -17.20 2.28
C ALA A 271 -6.15 -16.12 1.56
N PHE A 272 -6.31 -14.93 2.18
CA PHE A 272 -6.89 -13.78 1.51
C PHE A 272 -6.16 -13.47 0.20
N TYR A 273 -4.85 -13.30 0.26
CA TYR A 273 -4.05 -12.92 -0.92
C TYR A 273 -3.98 -14.02 -1.97
N GLN A 274 -4.01 -15.30 -1.60
CA GLN A 274 -4.07 -16.39 -2.57
C GLN A 274 -5.31 -16.32 -3.47
N VAL A 275 -6.44 -15.84 -2.94
CA VAL A 275 -7.66 -15.62 -3.72
C VAL A 275 -7.64 -14.29 -4.47
N TRP A 276 -7.17 -13.21 -3.80
CA TRP A 276 -7.31 -11.86 -4.30
C TRP A 276 -6.21 -11.42 -5.28
N MET A 277 -4.99 -11.95 -5.16
CA MET A 277 -3.87 -11.53 -6.02
C MET A 277 -4.16 -11.56 -7.53
N PRO A 278 -4.89 -12.54 -8.08
CA PRO A 278 -5.22 -12.54 -9.51
C PRO A 278 -6.10 -11.37 -9.96
N GLU A 279 -6.83 -10.75 -9.03
CA GLU A 279 -7.71 -9.60 -9.30
C GLU A 279 -7.01 -8.24 -9.13
N ASP A 280 -5.84 -8.22 -8.50
CA ASP A 280 -5.10 -6.99 -8.23
C ASP A 280 -4.45 -6.44 -9.52
N GLU A 281 -4.84 -5.23 -9.93
CA GLU A 281 -4.36 -4.59 -11.16
C GLU A 281 -2.86 -4.31 -11.14
N MET A 282 -2.28 -4.07 -9.97
CA MET A 282 -0.82 -3.89 -9.86
C MET A 282 -0.08 -5.22 -10.08
N ILE A 283 -0.64 -6.32 -9.60
CA ILE A 283 -0.10 -7.67 -9.87
C ILE A 283 -0.27 -8.04 -11.34
N LYS A 284 -1.43 -7.77 -11.94
CA LYS A 284 -1.64 -7.97 -13.39
C LYS A 284 -0.61 -7.19 -14.20
N ARG A 285 -0.34 -5.93 -13.81
CA ARG A 285 0.68 -5.11 -14.47
C ARG A 285 2.09 -5.73 -14.40
N ILE A 286 2.47 -6.31 -13.27
CA ILE A 286 3.76 -7.01 -13.14
C ILE A 286 3.84 -8.20 -14.11
N PHE A 287 2.79 -9.00 -14.23
CA PHE A 287 2.77 -10.11 -15.18
C PHE A 287 2.86 -9.64 -16.64
N GLU A 288 2.27 -8.49 -16.97
CA GLU A 288 2.44 -7.88 -18.29
C GLU A 288 3.89 -7.45 -18.55
N LEU A 289 4.53 -6.80 -17.58
CA LEU A 289 5.93 -6.37 -17.67
C LEU A 289 6.87 -7.57 -17.85
N GLU A 290 6.62 -8.67 -17.15
CA GLU A 290 7.41 -9.89 -17.28
C GLU A 290 7.20 -10.61 -18.62
N LYS A 291 6.05 -10.52 -19.26
CA LYS A 291 5.78 -11.10 -20.58
C LYS A 291 6.47 -10.33 -21.71
N ILE A 292 6.63 -9.03 -21.57
CA ILE A 292 7.29 -8.17 -22.58
C ILE A 292 8.81 -8.40 -22.59
N THR A 293 9.37 -8.89 -21.50
CA THR A 293 10.80 -9.17 -21.35
C THR A 293 11.23 -10.58 -21.82
N LYS A 294 10.30 -11.40 -22.34
CA LYS A 294 10.57 -12.71 -22.96
C LYS A 294 10.53 -12.62 -24.48
#